data_fa9253e19d066987870a81718bb10af1
#
_entry.id   fa9253e19d066987870a81718bb10af1
#
_cell.length_a   1.000
_cell.length_b   1.000
_cell.length_c   1.000
_cell.angle_alpha   90.00
_cell.angle_beta   90.00
_cell.angle_gamma   90.00
#
_symmetry.space_group_name_H-M   'P 1'
#
loop_
_entity.id
_entity.type
_entity.pdbx_description
1 polymer ?
#
loop_
_entity_poly.entity_id
_entity_poly.type
_entity_poly.pdbx_seq_one_letter_code
_entity_poly.pdbx_strand_id
1 'polypeptide(L)'
;GPRRVMRRLISLGEHEGRALATLVAGCLVTFVAQWPRLAREAHITEQDLQPLLGGALMGWVFIAPLIFYLLAFIAFLVCKAFGATGSAYNSRFAMFWSFLAASPLILLHGLVAGFVGPGAGLSFVGILWCVVFLWFWLSNMREAGWGHA
;
A
#
# COMPACT_ATOMS: atom_id res chain seq x y z
N GLY A 1 6.89 -6.40 -16.24
CA GLY A 1 6.47 -5.19 -15.58
C GLY A 1 5.18 -5.38 -14.77
N PRO A 2 4.75 -4.36 -14.03
CA PRO A 2 3.58 -4.52 -13.16
C PRO A 2 2.30 -4.86 -13.92
N ARG A 3 2.12 -4.36 -15.14
CA ARG A 3 0.93 -4.65 -15.93
C ARG A 3 0.85 -6.13 -16.32
N ARG A 4 2.00 -6.74 -16.64
CA ARG A 4 2.04 -8.16 -17.01
C ARG A 4 1.65 -9.04 -15.82
N VAL A 5 2.17 -8.75 -14.65
CA VAL A 5 1.82 -9.48 -13.42
C VAL A 5 0.34 -9.31 -13.11
N MET A 6 -0.16 -8.09 -13.21
CA MET A 6 -1.57 -7.79 -12.92
C MET A 6 -2.50 -8.52 -13.88
N ARG A 7 -2.14 -8.57 -15.16
CA ARG A 7 -2.93 -9.32 -16.16
C ARG A 7 -3.02 -10.81 -15.81
N ARG A 8 -1.91 -11.40 -15.41
CA ARG A 8 -1.87 -12.78 -14.99
C ARG A 8 -2.75 -13.03 -13.77
N LEU A 9 -2.68 -12.15 -12.78
CA LEU A 9 -3.45 -12.27 -11.55
C LEU A 9 -4.96 -12.13 -11.82
N ILE A 10 -5.34 -11.19 -12.69
CA ILE A 10 -6.74 -11.00 -13.05
C ILE A 10 -7.27 -12.23 -13.78
N SER A 11 -6.45 -12.89 -14.61
CA SER A 11 -6.85 -14.08 -15.35
C SER A 11 -7.16 -15.27 -14.45
N LEU A 12 -6.71 -15.25 -13.17
CA LEU A 12 -7.03 -16.29 -12.20
C LEU A 12 -8.44 -16.15 -11.62
N GLY A 13 -9.18 -15.10 -12.00
CA GLY A 13 -10.56 -14.89 -11.59
C GLY A 13 -10.68 -14.07 -10.30
N GLU A 14 -11.91 -13.76 -9.96
CA GLU A 14 -12.22 -12.97 -8.77
C GLU A 14 -12.15 -13.83 -7.53
N HIS A 15 -11.40 -13.36 -6.53
CA HIS A 15 -11.24 -14.05 -5.25
C HIS A 15 -10.95 -13.03 -4.16
N GLU A 16 -11.99 -12.68 -3.39
CA GLU A 16 -11.88 -11.63 -2.37
C GLU A 16 -10.84 -11.96 -1.30
N GLY A 17 -10.71 -13.24 -0.94
CA GLY A 17 -9.69 -13.66 0.01
C GLY A 17 -8.28 -13.34 -0.47
N ARG A 18 -8.03 -13.44 -1.79
CA ARG A 18 -6.73 -13.08 -2.37
C ARG A 18 -6.48 -11.58 -2.27
N ALA A 19 -7.49 -10.75 -2.55
CA ALA A 19 -7.38 -9.31 -2.43
C ALA A 19 -7.11 -8.92 -0.98
N LEU A 20 -7.86 -9.48 -0.04
CA LEU A 20 -7.66 -9.19 1.37
C LEU A 20 -6.28 -9.64 1.85
N ALA A 21 -5.82 -10.82 1.43
CA ALA A 21 -4.49 -11.30 1.81
C ALA A 21 -3.39 -10.39 1.28
N THR A 22 -3.52 -9.90 0.06
CA THR A 22 -2.57 -8.94 -0.53
C THR A 22 -2.52 -7.65 0.27
N LEU A 23 -3.68 -7.11 0.62
CA LEU A 23 -3.77 -5.89 1.41
C LEU A 23 -3.18 -6.08 2.80
N VAL A 24 -3.52 -7.16 3.48
CA VAL A 24 -3.01 -7.43 4.83
C VAL A 24 -1.50 -7.61 4.80
N ALA A 25 -0.97 -8.30 3.78
CA ALA A 25 0.48 -8.45 3.62
C ALA A 25 1.16 -7.08 3.49
N GLY A 26 0.61 -6.18 2.67
CA GLY A 26 1.13 -4.81 2.53
C GLY A 26 1.06 -4.03 3.83
N CYS A 27 -0.03 -4.15 4.56
CA CYS A 27 -0.20 -3.48 5.86
C CYS A 27 0.78 -4.02 6.90
N LEU A 28 1.03 -5.33 6.93
CA LEU A 28 2.00 -5.91 7.84
C LEU A 28 3.42 -5.44 7.52
N VAL A 29 3.79 -5.40 6.24
CA VAL A 29 5.09 -4.86 5.83
C VAL A 29 5.22 -3.40 6.26
N THR A 30 4.17 -2.60 6.09
CA THR A 30 4.17 -1.20 6.51
C THR A 30 4.29 -1.08 8.03
N PHE A 31 3.62 -1.94 8.79
CA PHE A 31 3.76 -1.97 10.25
C PHE A 31 5.21 -2.25 10.64
N VAL A 32 5.83 -3.26 10.03
CA VAL A 32 7.24 -3.58 10.31
C VAL A 32 8.13 -2.37 9.95
N ALA A 33 7.82 -1.67 8.86
CA ALA A 33 8.56 -0.48 8.45
C ALA A 33 8.48 0.66 9.46
N GLN A 34 7.40 0.73 10.26
CA GLN A 34 7.28 1.74 11.31
C GLN A 34 8.13 1.45 12.55
N TRP A 35 8.59 0.21 12.72
CA TRP A 35 9.31 -0.20 13.92
C TRP A 35 10.55 0.65 14.20
N PRO A 36 11.47 0.89 13.23
CA PRO A 36 12.64 1.73 13.51
C PRO A 36 12.26 3.14 13.94
N ARG A 37 11.24 3.75 13.32
CA ARG A 37 10.78 5.08 13.69
C ARG A 37 10.21 5.10 15.10
N LEU A 38 9.40 4.09 15.44
CA LEU A 38 8.80 3.99 16.76
C LEU A 38 9.84 3.72 17.84
N ALA A 39 10.84 2.89 17.53
CA ALA A 39 11.94 2.65 18.45
C ALA A 39 12.73 3.93 18.73
N ARG A 40 12.99 4.73 17.69
CA ARG A 40 13.64 6.03 17.83
C ARG A 40 12.80 6.97 18.68
N GLU A 41 11.49 7.04 18.44
CA GLU A 41 10.58 7.90 19.19
C GLU A 41 10.53 7.50 20.66
N ALA A 42 10.44 6.21 20.94
CA ALA A 42 10.43 5.71 22.32
C ALA A 42 11.70 6.08 23.07
N HIS A 43 12.85 5.97 22.40
CA HIS A 43 14.14 6.31 22.99
C HIS A 43 14.26 7.81 23.27
N ILE A 44 13.88 8.65 22.30
CA ILE A 44 14.01 10.11 22.41
C ILE A 44 13.04 10.68 23.46
N THR A 45 11.80 10.16 23.52
CA THR A 45 10.78 10.66 24.44
C THR A 45 10.74 9.92 25.76
N GLU A 46 11.64 8.95 25.95
CA GLU A 46 11.72 8.11 27.16
C GLU A 46 10.40 7.40 27.45
N GLN A 47 9.71 6.96 26.38
CA GLN A 47 8.46 6.19 26.49
C GLN A 47 8.71 4.71 26.23
N ASP A 48 7.80 3.89 26.74
CA ASP A 48 7.84 2.45 26.43
C ASP A 48 7.49 2.21 24.96
N LEU A 49 8.24 1.32 24.31
CA LEU A 49 8.03 0.97 22.91
C LEU A 49 6.75 0.17 22.69
N GLN A 50 6.37 -0.69 23.64
CA GLN A 50 5.25 -1.60 23.44
C GLN A 50 3.91 -0.89 23.19
N PRO A 51 3.50 0.15 23.93
CA PRO A 51 2.28 0.88 23.61
C PRO A 51 2.30 1.53 22.23
N LEU A 52 3.46 2.05 21.81
CA LEU A 52 3.61 2.63 20.48
C LEU A 52 3.44 1.58 19.39
N LEU A 53 4.04 0.41 19.57
CA LEU A 53 3.88 -0.71 18.64
C LEU A 53 2.44 -1.22 18.60
N GLY A 54 1.78 -1.29 19.76
CA GLY A 54 0.39 -1.71 19.84
C GLY A 54 -0.54 -0.78 19.09
N GLY A 55 -0.34 0.54 19.24
CA GLY A 55 -1.11 1.55 18.50
C GLY A 55 -0.88 1.46 17.00
N ALA A 56 0.38 1.30 16.58
CA ALA A 56 0.71 1.16 15.16
C ALA A 56 0.12 -0.13 14.58
N LEU A 57 0.18 -1.23 15.33
CA LEU A 57 -0.40 -2.50 14.89
C LEU A 57 -1.91 -2.36 14.68
N MET A 58 -2.60 -1.75 15.66
CA MET A 58 -4.04 -1.52 15.56
C MET A 58 -4.37 -0.70 14.32
N GLY A 59 -3.62 0.40 14.10
CA GLY A 59 -3.84 1.26 12.95
C GLY A 59 -3.60 0.55 11.63
N TRP A 60 -2.48 -0.14 11.48
CA TRP A 60 -2.10 -0.70 10.19
C TRP A 60 -2.77 -2.02 9.86
N VAL A 61 -3.16 -2.81 10.86
CA VAL A 61 -3.75 -4.13 10.61
C VAL A 61 -5.28 -4.07 10.63
N PHE A 62 -5.88 -3.16 11.40
CA PHE A 62 -7.33 -3.11 11.55
C PHE A 62 -7.95 -1.88 10.88
N ILE A 63 -7.36 -0.69 11.03
CA ILE A 63 -7.94 0.55 10.52
C ILE A 63 -7.56 0.79 9.06
N ALA A 64 -6.28 0.63 8.72
CA ALA A 64 -5.80 0.91 7.37
C ALA A 64 -6.50 0.04 6.30
N PRO A 65 -6.75 -1.26 6.49
CA PRO A 65 -7.49 -2.04 5.50
C PRO A 65 -8.87 -1.45 5.18
N LEU A 66 -9.58 -0.95 6.20
CA LEU A 66 -10.89 -0.33 5.98
C LEU A 66 -10.77 0.92 5.11
N ILE A 67 -9.74 1.74 5.36
CA ILE A 67 -9.48 2.94 4.57
C ILE A 67 -9.12 2.56 3.13
N PHE A 68 -8.28 1.53 2.94
CA PHE A 68 -7.90 1.08 1.60
C PHE A 68 -9.11 0.56 0.82
N TYR A 69 -10.02 -0.16 1.46
CA TYR A 69 -11.25 -0.61 0.80
C TYR A 69 -12.10 0.58 0.37
N LEU A 70 -12.23 1.59 1.23
CA LEU A 70 -12.96 2.81 0.88
C LEU A 70 -12.32 3.53 -0.30
N LEU A 71 -10.99 3.71 -0.27
CA LEU A 71 -10.27 4.36 -1.35
C LEU A 71 -10.38 3.59 -2.66
N ALA A 72 -10.32 2.26 -2.59
CA ALA A 72 -10.47 1.42 -3.77
C ALA A 72 -11.87 1.53 -4.38
N PHE A 73 -12.89 1.63 -3.54
CA PHE A 73 -14.27 1.82 -4.00
C PHE A 73 -14.42 3.17 -4.70
N ILE A 74 -13.87 4.23 -4.10
CA ILE A 74 -13.91 5.56 -4.70
C ILE A 74 -13.17 5.55 -6.05
N ALA A 75 -12.00 4.94 -6.11
CA ALA A 75 -11.23 4.82 -7.36
C ALA A 75 -12.01 4.06 -8.43
N PHE A 76 -12.69 2.98 -8.03
CA PHE A 76 -13.55 2.20 -8.94
C PHE A 76 -14.66 3.08 -9.53
N LEU A 77 -15.34 3.86 -8.69
CA LEU A 77 -16.42 4.74 -9.16
C LEU A 77 -15.89 5.80 -10.11
N VAL A 78 -14.75 6.41 -9.79
CA VAL A 78 -14.13 7.42 -10.65
C VAL A 78 -13.76 6.82 -12.01
N CYS A 79 -13.12 5.65 -12.01
CA CYS A 79 -12.73 4.99 -13.25
C CYS A 79 -13.95 4.60 -14.09
N LYS A 80 -15.02 4.14 -13.44
CA LYS A 80 -16.26 3.78 -14.14
C LYS A 80 -16.89 5.00 -14.79
N ALA A 81 -16.83 6.17 -14.14
CA ALA A 81 -17.32 7.41 -14.70
C ALA A 81 -16.54 7.82 -15.97
N PHE A 82 -15.29 7.38 -16.12
CA PHE A 82 -14.46 7.62 -17.28
C PHE A 82 -14.48 6.46 -18.30
N GLY A 83 -15.42 5.53 -18.17
CA GLY A 83 -15.63 4.48 -19.15
C GLY A 83 -14.92 3.17 -18.88
N ALA A 84 -14.39 2.96 -17.69
CA ALA A 84 -13.76 1.68 -17.35
C ALA A 84 -14.78 0.54 -17.35
N THR A 85 -14.36 -0.64 -17.81
CA THR A 85 -15.21 -1.82 -17.91
C THR A 85 -14.85 -2.91 -16.89
N GLY A 86 -13.79 -2.71 -16.11
CA GLY A 86 -13.36 -3.69 -15.11
C GLY A 86 -14.31 -3.75 -13.91
N SER A 87 -14.24 -4.84 -13.18
CA SER A 87 -15.06 -5.04 -11.99
C SER A 87 -14.49 -4.28 -10.78
N ALA A 88 -15.33 -4.13 -9.74
CA ALA A 88 -14.87 -3.56 -8.47
C ALA A 88 -13.74 -4.39 -7.85
N TYR A 89 -13.81 -5.72 -7.98
CA TYR A 89 -12.73 -6.59 -7.51
C TYR A 89 -11.40 -6.28 -8.22
N ASN A 90 -11.42 -6.14 -9.54
CA ASN A 90 -10.20 -5.84 -10.29
C ASN A 90 -9.60 -4.51 -9.85
N SER A 91 -10.42 -3.50 -9.59
CA SER A 91 -9.97 -2.21 -9.09
C SER A 91 -9.32 -2.34 -7.71
N ARG A 92 -9.97 -3.05 -6.79
CA ARG A 92 -9.42 -3.29 -5.46
C ARG A 92 -8.10 -4.03 -5.52
N PHE A 93 -8.05 -5.12 -6.29
CA PHE A 93 -6.85 -5.92 -6.41
C PHE A 93 -5.70 -5.11 -7.01
N ALA A 94 -5.99 -4.27 -8.01
CA ALA A 94 -4.97 -3.41 -8.62
C ALA A 94 -4.34 -2.48 -7.58
N MET A 95 -5.15 -1.84 -6.75
CA MET A 95 -4.66 -0.96 -5.69
C MET A 95 -3.85 -1.73 -4.64
N PHE A 96 -4.40 -2.85 -4.16
CA PHE A 96 -3.76 -3.63 -3.08
C PHE A 96 -2.45 -4.24 -3.54
N TRP A 97 -2.41 -4.76 -4.78
CA TRP A 97 -1.19 -5.31 -5.35
C TRP A 97 -0.12 -4.23 -5.56
N SER A 98 -0.54 -3.04 -6.04
CA SER A 98 0.39 -1.92 -6.21
C SER A 98 1.00 -1.50 -4.87
N PHE A 99 0.19 -1.48 -3.82
CA PHE A 99 0.65 -1.17 -2.47
C PHE A 99 1.70 -2.19 -2.01
N LEU A 100 1.41 -3.48 -2.17
CA LEU A 100 2.36 -4.53 -1.79
C LEU A 100 3.62 -4.48 -2.65
N ALA A 101 3.48 -4.26 -3.95
CA ALA A 101 4.62 -4.19 -4.86
C ALA A 101 5.55 -3.00 -4.54
N ALA A 102 5.00 -1.90 -4.02
CA ALA A 102 5.79 -0.74 -3.62
C ALA A 102 6.33 -0.85 -2.19
N SER A 103 6.01 -1.91 -1.46
CA SER A 103 6.37 -2.06 -0.05
C SER A 103 7.88 -2.05 0.23
N PRO A 104 8.79 -2.53 -0.65
CA PRO A 104 10.22 -2.38 -0.37
C PRO A 104 10.66 -0.94 -0.13
N LEU A 105 10.05 0.03 -0.83
CA LEU A 105 10.33 1.44 -0.60
C LEU A 105 9.76 1.94 0.72
N ILE A 106 8.65 1.35 1.18
CA ILE A 106 8.09 1.65 2.50
C ILE A 106 9.09 1.20 3.58
N LEU A 107 9.68 0.01 3.42
CA LEU A 107 10.71 -0.48 4.34
C LEU A 107 11.91 0.46 4.36
N LEU A 108 12.38 0.90 3.19
CA LEU A 108 13.49 1.84 3.10
C LEU A 108 13.14 3.16 3.79
N HIS A 109 11.94 3.68 3.56
CA HIS A 109 11.45 4.90 4.23
C HIS A 109 11.48 4.72 5.74
N GLY A 110 11.01 3.57 6.24
CA GLY A 110 11.01 3.28 7.66
C GLY A 110 12.42 3.23 8.26
N LEU A 111 13.37 2.62 7.55
CA LEU A 111 14.76 2.57 8.00
C LEU A 111 15.36 3.98 8.07
N VAL A 112 15.13 4.80 7.06
CA VAL A 112 15.60 6.19 7.06
C VAL A 112 14.96 6.97 8.21
N ALA A 113 13.66 6.81 8.43
CA ALA A 113 12.96 7.48 9.52
C ALA A 113 13.52 7.09 10.89
N GLY A 114 13.90 5.82 11.07
CA GLY A 114 14.41 5.32 12.35
C GLY A 114 15.87 5.67 12.60
N PHE A 115 16.73 5.52 11.60
CA PHE A 115 18.17 5.68 11.77
C PHE A 115 18.69 7.07 11.46
N VAL A 116 18.11 7.77 10.49
CA VAL A 116 18.53 9.11 10.09
C VAL A 116 17.61 10.18 10.70
N GLY A 117 16.31 9.89 10.72
CA GLY A 117 15.31 10.82 11.24
C GLY A 117 14.80 11.78 10.16
N PRO A 118 14.00 12.78 10.58
CA PRO A 118 13.43 13.75 9.65
C PRO A 118 14.50 14.52 8.89
N GLY A 119 14.23 14.83 7.62
CA GLY A 119 15.16 15.59 6.79
C GLY A 119 14.93 15.34 5.32
N ALA A 120 15.87 15.84 4.50
CA ALA A 120 15.79 15.74 3.05
C ALA A 120 15.83 14.30 2.56
N GLY A 121 16.62 13.43 3.19
CA GLY A 121 16.70 12.03 2.82
C GLY A 121 15.38 11.30 3.01
N LEU A 122 14.72 11.54 4.13
CA LEU A 122 13.42 10.93 4.41
C LEU A 122 12.36 11.42 3.42
N SER A 123 12.34 12.72 3.14
CA SER A 123 11.42 13.29 2.16
C SER A 123 11.66 12.73 0.76
N PHE A 124 12.91 12.57 0.37
CA PHE A 124 13.27 11.99 -0.93
C PHE A 124 12.72 10.57 -1.08
N VAL A 125 12.93 9.72 -0.07
CA VAL A 125 12.44 8.34 -0.11
C VAL A 125 10.91 8.30 -0.13
N GLY A 126 10.26 9.17 0.65
CA GLY A 126 8.80 9.27 0.66
C GLY A 126 8.24 9.67 -0.69
N ILE A 127 8.84 10.65 -1.35
CA ILE A 127 8.44 11.08 -2.70
C ILE A 127 8.66 9.95 -3.69
N LEU A 128 9.80 9.26 -3.60
CA LEU A 128 10.10 8.13 -4.47
C LEU A 128 9.06 7.02 -4.33
N TRP A 129 8.67 6.71 -3.09
CA TRP A 129 7.61 5.73 -2.85
C TRP A 129 6.29 6.15 -3.49
N CYS A 130 5.91 7.42 -3.32
CA CYS A 130 4.67 7.92 -3.92
C CYS A 130 4.70 7.80 -5.44
N VAL A 131 5.81 8.14 -6.08
CA VAL A 131 5.96 8.07 -7.54
C VAL A 131 5.84 6.61 -8.00
N VAL A 132 6.55 5.70 -7.34
CA VAL A 132 6.54 4.27 -7.70
C VAL A 132 5.16 3.67 -7.46
N PHE A 133 4.52 3.99 -6.33
CA PHE A 133 3.18 3.49 -6.04
C PHE A 133 2.17 3.98 -7.08
N LEU A 134 2.21 5.27 -7.43
CA LEU A 134 1.31 5.82 -8.43
C LEU A 134 1.55 5.17 -9.80
N TRP A 135 2.82 4.94 -10.15
CA TRP A 135 3.15 4.28 -11.41
C TRP A 135 2.57 2.86 -11.45
N PHE A 136 2.81 2.08 -10.40
CA PHE A 136 2.27 0.71 -10.32
C PHE A 136 0.75 0.72 -10.31
N TRP A 137 0.14 1.61 -9.52
CA TRP A 137 -1.30 1.67 -9.40
C TRP A 137 -1.97 2.07 -10.72
N LEU A 138 -1.46 3.12 -11.36
CA LEU A 138 -2.03 3.56 -12.65
C LEU A 138 -1.85 2.48 -13.72
N SER A 139 -0.70 1.84 -13.78
CA SER A 139 -0.46 0.75 -14.73
C SER A 139 -1.42 -0.42 -14.48
N ASN A 140 -1.58 -0.81 -13.22
CA ASN A 140 -2.46 -1.92 -12.86
C ASN A 140 -3.93 -1.56 -13.02
N MET A 141 -4.31 -0.31 -12.75
CA MET A 141 -5.69 0.16 -12.97
C MET A 141 -6.04 0.19 -14.44
N ARG A 142 -5.11 0.57 -15.30
CA ARG A 142 -5.35 0.52 -16.76
C ARG A 142 -5.61 -0.91 -17.21
N GLU A 143 -4.83 -1.87 -16.72
CA GLU A 143 -5.05 -3.27 -17.04
C GLU A 143 -6.36 -3.78 -16.47
N ALA A 144 -6.69 -3.43 -15.21
CA ALA A 144 -7.90 -3.89 -14.54
C ALA A 144 -9.16 -3.25 -15.11
N GLY A 145 -9.10 -1.96 -15.50
CA GLY A 145 -10.26 -1.19 -15.94
C GLY A 145 -10.45 -1.17 -17.46
N TRP A 146 -9.37 -1.06 -18.22
CA TRP A 146 -9.42 -0.84 -19.66
C TRP A 146 -8.64 -1.87 -20.47
N GLY A 147 -7.81 -2.68 -19.84
CA GLY A 147 -6.89 -3.59 -20.53
C GLY A 147 -7.57 -4.74 -21.26
N HIS A 148 -8.84 -5.00 -20.98
CA HIS A 148 -9.60 -6.10 -21.58
C HIS A 148 -10.57 -5.63 -22.66
N ALA A 149 -10.56 -4.36 -22.94
CA ALA A 149 -11.46 -3.79 -23.95
C ALA A 149 -11.07 -4.19 -25.35
#